data_6a086d4d51dc4aefa6ae21da6099d666
#
_entry.id   6a086d4d51dc4aefa6ae21da6099d666
#
_cell.length_a   1.000
_cell.length_b   1.000
_cell.length_c   1.000
_cell.angle_alpha   90.00
_cell.angle_beta   90.00
_cell.angle_gamma   90.00
#
_symmetry.space_group_name_H-M   'P 1'
#
loop_
_entity.id
_entity.type
_entity.pdbx_description
1 polymer ?
#
loop_
_entity_poly.entity_id
_entity_poly.type
_entity_poly.pdbx_seq_one_letter_code
_entity_poly.pdbx_strand_id
1 'polypeptide(L)'
;GITTVEPLRYLLPFERFLNPFRPSPPDIDLDIADDRREELISHVTSKFGKDKVAQICTFGRMLARAAVRDVARVLGHPYSVGDRIAKVIPIGSQGFPMTIRRALDESPELLTMYHSDPIVKQIIDLAREIEGNARHASVHAAGIVVSPRIMTDLTPLQLEPSGDKIITQYEMHACEDVGLVKFDILGIRNLSILGAARDIVEKERQIKINLATVPLDDKKTYAMLARGETADQQPAPTAPEQQMPQQCVKRERREKDQGGIDLRAL
;
A
#
# COMPACT_ATOMS: atom_id res chain seq x y z
N GLY A 1 -13.68 -20.13 16.59
CA GLY A 1 -12.52 -20.04 15.78
C GLY A 1 -12.03 -18.61 15.54
N ILE A 2 -10.77 -18.46 15.24
CA ILE A 2 -10.17 -17.17 14.85
C ILE A 2 -10.48 -16.89 13.38
N THR A 3 -10.61 -17.94 12.57
CA THR A 3 -10.91 -17.83 11.14
C THR A 3 -12.31 -18.32 10.82
N THR A 4 -12.85 -17.93 9.66
CA THR A 4 -14.10 -18.44 9.11
C THR A 4 -13.94 -19.81 8.43
N VAL A 5 -12.68 -20.25 8.23
CA VAL A 5 -12.34 -21.55 7.64
C VAL A 5 -12.12 -22.56 8.77
N GLU A 6 -12.86 -23.66 8.75
CA GLU A 6 -12.73 -24.76 9.71
C GLU A 6 -11.61 -25.71 9.23
N PRO A 7 -10.45 -25.78 9.93
CA PRO A 7 -9.27 -26.47 9.42
C PRO A 7 -9.43 -27.98 9.30
N LEU A 8 -10.22 -28.61 10.17
CA LEU A 8 -10.47 -30.05 10.11
C LEU A 8 -11.33 -30.42 8.90
N ARG A 9 -12.35 -29.61 8.59
CA ARG A 9 -13.21 -29.81 7.42
C ARG A 9 -12.43 -29.76 6.12
N TYR A 10 -11.41 -28.90 6.04
CA TYR A 10 -10.60 -28.69 4.84
C TYR A 10 -9.25 -29.42 4.89
N LEU A 11 -9.02 -30.26 5.92
CA LEU A 11 -7.79 -31.04 6.10
C LEU A 11 -6.52 -30.18 5.98
N LEU A 12 -6.54 -28.98 6.58
CA LEU A 12 -5.40 -28.09 6.54
C LEU A 12 -4.30 -28.61 7.49
N PRO A 13 -3.03 -28.69 7.01
CA PRO A 13 -1.93 -29.13 7.84
C PRO A 13 -1.65 -28.10 8.94
N PHE A 14 -1.44 -28.57 10.18
CA PHE A 14 -1.22 -27.72 11.35
C PHE A 14 0.05 -26.86 11.22
N GLU A 15 1.08 -27.40 10.57
CA GLU A 15 2.37 -26.73 10.34
C GLU A 15 2.25 -25.44 9.53
N ARG A 16 1.12 -25.25 8.83
CA ARG A 16 0.83 -24.01 8.12
C ARG A 16 0.49 -22.86 9.08
N PHE A 17 -0.02 -23.17 10.25
CA PHE A 17 -0.41 -22.19 11.28
C PHE A 17 0.67 -22.00 12.32
N LEU A 18 1.36 -23.05 12.70
CA LEU A 18 2.41 -23.04 13.71
C LEU A 18 3.47 -24.06 13.38
N ASN A 19 4.71 -23.62 13.19
CA ASN A 19 5.84 -24.49 12.88
C ASN A 19 6.98 -24.24 13.90
N PRO A 20 7.41 -25.27 14.65
CA PRO A 20 8.48 -25.11 15.63
C PRO A 20 9.83 -24.69 15.02
N PHE A 21 10.03 -24.93 13.72
CA PHE A 21 11.22 -24.47 12.99
C PHE A 21 11.12 -23.00 12.47
N ARG A 22 9.96 -22.38 12.63
CA ARG A 22 9.74 -20.97 12.31
C ARG A 22 9.13 -20.26 13.53
N PRO A 23 9.95 -19.87 14.52
CA PRO A 23 9.49 -19.31 15.79
C PRO A 23 9.04 -17.84 15.68
N SER A 24 8.43 -17.43 14.58
CA SER A 24 7.82 -16.10 14.44
C SER A 24 6.42 -16.11 15.04
N PRO A 25 5.96 -15.00 15.66
CA PRO A 25 4.56 -14.83 16.03
C PRO A 25 3.64 -15.07 14.83
N PRO A 26 2.41 -15.56 15.06
CA PRO A 26 1.45 -15.71 13.98
C PRO A 26 1.10 -14.33 13.40
N ASP A 27 1.10 -14.22 12.09
CA ASP A 27 0.60 -13.04 11.37
C ASP A 27 -0.93 -13.10 11.35
N ILE A 28 -1.58 -12.03 11.81
CA ILE A 28 -3.05 -11.97 11.93
C ILE A 28 -3.55 -10.96 10.91
N ASP A 29 -3.97 -11.48 9.76
CA ASP A 29 -4.59 -10.69 8.69
C ASP A 29 -6.11 -10.70 8.85
N LEU A 30 -6.72 -9.52 8.87
CA LEU A 30 -8.16 -9.33 8.92
C LEU A 30 -8.60 -8.58 7.67
N ASP A 31 -9.15 -9.32 6.71
CA ASP A 31 -9.75 -8.76 5.52
C ASP A 31 -11.14 -8.19 5.84
N ILE A 32 -11.32 -6.90 5.61
CA ILE A 32 -12.59 -6.21 5.83
C ILE A 32 -12.94 -5.33 4.64
N ALA A 33 -14.22 -5.05 4.45
CA ALA A 33 -14.67 -4.06 3.48
C ALA A 33 -14.00 -2.70 3.75
N ASP A 34 -13.42 -2.07 2.70
CA ASP A 34 -12.59 -0.88 2.85
C ASP A 34 -13.35 0.31 3.45
N ASP A 35 -14.64 0.43 3.15
CA ASP A 35 -15.56 1.44 3.69
C ASP A 35 -15.88 1.25 5.19
N ARG A 36 -15.59 0.07 5.77
CA ARG A 36 -15.83 -0.25 7.19
C ARG A 36 -14.57 -0.43 8.03
N ARG A 37 -13.40 -0.21 7.45
CA ARG A 37 -12.12 -0.39 8.13
C ARG A 37 -11.97 0.47 9.39
N GLU A 38 -12.32 1.74 9.29
CA GLU A 38 -12.22 2.67 10.42
C GLU A 38 -13.20 2.34 11.55
N GLU A 39 -14.35 1.76 11.23
CA GLU A 39 -15.32 1.25 12.23
C GLU A 39 -14.70 0.12 13.06
N LEU A 40 -14.00 -0.83 12.41
CA LEU A 40 -13.30 -1.91 13.11
C LEU A 40 -12.18 -1.38 14.00
N ILE A 41 -11.36 -0.44 13.52
CA ILE A 41 -10.29 0.17 14.31
C ILE A 41 -10.88 0.89 15.54
N SER A 42 -11.97 1.61 15.38
CA SER A 42 -12.69 2.27 16.47
C SER A 42 -13.23 1.27 17.49
N HIS A 43 -13.76 0.13 17.02
CA HIS A 43 -14.23 -0.95 17.88
C HIS A 43 -13.07 -1.56 18.70
N VAL A 44 -11.95 -1.88 18.06
CA VAL A 44 -10.75 -2.41 18.74
C VAL A 44 -10.24 -1.41 19.78
N THR A 45 -10.16 -0.13 19.41
CA THR A 45 -9.73 0.95 20.32
C THR A 45 -10.67 1.09 21.52
N SER A 46 -11.99 1.01 21.31
CA SER A 46 -12.97 1.05 22.38
C SER A 46 -12.89 -0.16 23.31
N LYS A 47 -12.61 -1.33 22.74
CA LYS A 47 -12.54 -2.60 23.49
C LYS A 47 -11.30 -2.71 24.36
N PHE A 48 -10.13 -2.29 23.87
CA PHE A 48 -8.85 -2.47 24.56
C PHE A 48 -8.36 -1.19 25.29
N GLY A 49 -8.88 -0.03 24.93
CA GLY A 49 -8.49 1.27 25.47
C GLY A 49 -7.65 2.09 24.50
N LYS A 50 -7.88 3.42 24.49
CA LYS A 50 -7.16 4.35 23.61
C LYS A 50 -5.66 4.45 23.92
N ASP A 51 -5.29 4.13 25.16
CA ASP A 51 -3.91 4.08 25.65
C ASP A 51 -3.17 2.80 25.32
N LYS A 52 -3.86 1.82 24.74
CA LYS A 52 -3.34 0.48 24.45
C LYS A 52 -3.37 0.11 22.97
N VAL A 53 -3.89 0.97 22.11
CA VAL A 53 -4.00 0.73 20.67
C VAL A 53 -3.37 1.87 19.91
N ALA A 54 -2.49 1.55 18.96
CA ALA A 54 -1.88 2.53 18.06
C ALA A 54 -1.75 1.93 16.65
N GLN A 55 -1.67 2.79 15.64
CA GLN A 55 -1.29 2.37 14.30
C GLN A 55 0.24 2.28 14.21
N ILE A 56 0.74 1.42 13.32
CA ILE A 56 2.18 1.24 13.17
C ILE A 56 2.75 2.36 12.29
N CYS A 57 3.93 2.85 12.66
CA CYS A 57 4.73 3.74 11.83
C CYS A 57 5.37 2.99 10.67
N THR A 58 5.45 3.63 9.53
CA THR A 58 6.26 3.19 8.40
C THR A 58 7.22 4.30 8.00
N PHE A 59 8.49 3.98 7.80
CA PHE A 59 9.48 4.93 7.32
C PHE A 59 9.59 4.87 5.81
N GLY A 60 9.17 5.94 5.14
CA GLY A 60 9.45 6.14 3.73
C GLY A 60 10.96 6.30 3.52
N ARG A 61 11.56 5.42 2.72
CA ARG A 61 13.01 5.45 2.41
C ARG A 61 13.27 6.19 1.10
N MET A 62 14.43 6.83 1.02
CA MET A 62 14.90 7.44 -0.22
C MET A 62 15.34 6.33 -1.19
N LEU A 63 14.51 6.05 -2.19
CA LEU A 63 14.86 5.13 -3.27
C LEU A 63 15.69 5.86 -4.35
N ALA A 64 16.40 5.10 -5.18
CA ALA A 64 17.33 5.59 -6.19
C ALA A 64 16.86 6.83 -6.98
N ARG A 65 15.66 6.77 -7.58
CA ARG A 65 15.10 7.87 -8.36
C ARG A 65 14.81 9.13 -7.54
N ALA A 66 14.39 8.95 -6.28
CA ALA A 66 14.12 10.06 -5.37
C ALA A 66 15.43 10.68 -4.87
N ALA A 67 16.41 9.86 -4.47
CA ALA A 67 17.71 10.31 -4.02
C ALA A 67 18.40 11.18 -5.07
N VAL A 68 18.42 10.74 -6.34
CA VAL A 68 19.00 11.50 -7.46
C VAL A 68 18.32 12.87 -7.66
N ARG A 69 16.99 12.94 -7.63
CA ARG A 69 16.27 14.21 -7.76
C ARG A 69 16.51 15.14 -6.58
N ASP A 70 16.52 14.60 -5.37
CA ASP A 70 16.76 15.39 -4.16
C ASP A 70 18.19 15.95 -4.14
N VAL A 71 19.19 15.14 -4.47
CA VAL A 71 20.59 15.60 -4.57
C VAL A 71 20.77 16.67 -5.64
N ALA A 72 20.21 16.44 -6.84
CA ALA A 72 20.26 17.45 -7.90
C ALA A 72 19.67 18.79 -7.46
N ARG A 73 18.53 18.74 -6.76
CA ARG A 73 17.87 19.95 -6.22
C ARG A 73 18.71 20.65 -5.16
N VAL A 74 19.31 19.89 -4.23
CA VAL A 74 20.14 20.45 -3.13
C VAL A 74 21.42 21.09 -3.68
N LEU A 75 21.99 20.51 -4.74
CA LEU A 75 23.13 21.07 -5.44
C LEU A 75 22.79 22.30 -6.30
N GLY A 76 21.52 22.73 -6.34
CA GLY A 76 21.08 23.91 -7.09
C GLY A 76 20.86 23.67 -8.58
N HIS A 77 20.85 22.42 -9.04
CA HIS A 77 20.57 22.12 -10.44
C HIS A 77 19.07 22.26 -10.78
N PRO A 78 18.72 22.65 -12.02
CA PRO A 78 17.35 22.64 -12.48
C PRO A 78 16.72 21.25 -12.34
N TYR A 79 15.39 21.20 -12.08
CA TYR A 79 14.64 19.95 -11.94
C TYR A 79 14.87 18.96 -13.10
N SER A 80 15.00 19.49 -14.32
CA SER A 80 15.23 18.70 -15.53
C SER A 80 16.50 17.84 -15.47
N VAL A 81 17.54 18.28 -14.76
CA VAL A 81 18.79 17.52 -14.62
C VAL A 81 18.56 16.26 -13.80
N GLY A 82 18.03 16.39 -12.60
CA GLY A 82 17.72 15.25 -11.75
C GLY A 82 16.66 14.32 -12.36
N ASP A 83 15.66 14.88 -13.05
CA ASP A 83 14.60 14.10 -13.68
C ASP A 83 15.11 13.30 -14.89
N ARG A 84 16.01 13.88 -15.71
CA ARG A 84 16.66 13.16 -16.80
C ARG A 84 17.42 11.93 -16.30
N ILE A 85 18.24 12.08 -15.25
CA ILE A 85 18.99 10.98 -14.66
C ILE A 85 18.03 9.95 -14.07
N ALA A 86 17.02 10.38 -13.31
CA ALA A 86 16.07 9.48 -12.67
C ALA A 86 15.24 8.64 -13.66
N LYS A 87 14.94 9.15 -14.86
CA LYS A 87 14.21 8.43 -15.91
C LYS A 87 14.98 7.26 -16.49
N VAL A 88 16.30 7.35 -16.52
CA VAL A 88 17.19 6.31 -17.04
C VAL A 88 17.40 5.18 -16.01
N ILE A 89 17.12 5.42 -14.72
CA ILE A 89 17.15 4.39 -13.69
C ILE A 89 15.98 3.43 -13.93
N PRO A 90 16.20 2.10 -14.11
CA PRO A 90 15.15 1.13 -14.31
C PRO A 90 14.15 1.08 -13.13
N ILE A 91 12.97 0.54 -13.38
CA ILE A 91 12.00 0.26 -12.31
C ILE A 91 12.38 -1.07 -11.68
N GLY A 92 12.41 -1.13 -10.34
CA GLY A 92 12.62 -2.39 -9.64
C GLY A 92 11.46 -3.37 -9.85
N SER A 93 11.73 -4.65 -9.68
CA SER A 93 10.70 -5.69 -9.64
C SER A 93 9.96 -5.69 -8.30
N GLN A 94 8.79 -6.33 -8.28
CA GLN A 94 7.94 -6.41 -7.10
C GLN A 94 8.69 -7.00 -5.90
N GLY A 95 8.74 -6.28 -4.78
CA GLY A 95 9.49 -6.67 -3.57
C GLY A 95 11.00 -6.34 -3.58
N PHE A 96 11.57 -5.94 -4.72
CA PHE A 96 13.00 -5.61 -4.85
C PHE A 96 13.17 -4.23 -5.49
N PRO A 97 13.27 -3.16 -4.69
CA PRO A 97 13.48 -1.82 -5.21
C PRO A 97 14.81 -1.75 -5.98
N MET A 98 14.84 -0.95 -7.04
CA MET A 98 16.06 -0.65 -7.77
C MET A 98 16.98 0.20 -6.90
N THR A 99 18.25 -0.22 -6.77
CA THR A 99 19.30 0.59 -6.15
C THR A 99 20.13 1.31 -7.22
N ILE A 100 20.80 2.40 -6.85
CA ILE A 100 21.67 3.14 -7.78
C ILE A 100 22.82 2.24 -8.25
N ARG A 101 23.38 1.43 -7.37
CA ARG A 101 24.44 0.47 -7.73
C ARG A 101 23.95 -0.48 -8.82
N ARG A 102 22.83 -1.12 -8.58
CA ARG A 102 22.23 -2.06 -9.52
C ARG A 102 21.81 -1.37 -10.83
N ALA A 103 21.34 -0.12 -10.75
CA ALA A 103 20.98 0.66 -11.93
C ALA A 103 22.18 0.97 -12.83
N LEU A 104 23.36 1.21 -12.26
CA LEU A 104 24.60 1.40 -13.02
C LEU A 104 25.03 0.10 -13.73
N ASP A 105 24.79 -1.05 -13.10
CA ASP A 105 25.10 -2.36 -13.70
C ASP A 105 24.10 -2.75 -14.81
N GLU A 106 22.81 -2.40 -14.66
CA GLU A 106 21.72 -2.81 -15.55
C GLU A 106 21.39 -1.81 -16.68
N SER A 107 21.79 -0.53 -16.54
CA SER A 107 21.48 0.53 -17.53
C SER A 107 22.76 1.06 -18.21
N PRO A 108 23.06 0.62 -19.45
CA PRO A 108 24.19 1.16 -20.20
C PRO A 108 24.11 2.67 -20.44
N GLU A 109 22.89 3.22 -20.58
CA GLU A 109 22.67 4.65 -20.76
C GLU A 109 23.07 5.42 -19.49
N LEU A 110 22.65 4.95 -18.29
CA LEU A 110 23.03 5.56 -17.02
C LEU A 110 24.55 5.49 -16.81
N LEU A 111 25.16 4.37 -17.11
CA LEU A 111 26.60 4.16 -17.00
C LEU A 111 27.37 5.12 -17.95
N THR A 112 26.89 5.28 -19.18
CA THR A 112 27.46 6.23 -20.13
C THR A 112 27.37 7.67 -19.60
N MET A 113 26.21 8.08 -19.10
CA MET A 113 26.01 9.40 -18.49
C MET A 113 26.93 9.62 -17.30
N TYR A 114 27.08 8.61 -16.44
CA TYR A 114 27.94 8.63 -15.26
C TYR A 114 29.41 8.86 -15.61
N HIS A 115 29.92 8.29 -16.70
CA HIS A 115 31.30 8.45 -17.13
C HIS A 115 31.56 9.70 -17.98
N SER A 116 30.56 10.18 -18.71
CA SER A 116 30.75 11.31 -19.67
C SER A 116 30.45 12.69 -19.08
N ASP A 117 29.61 12.76 -18.01
CA ASP A 117 29.16 14.03 -17.44
C ASP A 117 29.57 14.15 -15.97
N PRO A 118 30.51 15.04 -15.61
CA PRO A 118 30.96 15.24 -14.23
C PRO A 118 29.83 15.64 -13.27
N ILE A 119 28.82 16.37 -13.75
CA ILE A 119 27.65 16.76 -12.93
C ILE A 119 26.80 15.53 -12.59
N VAL A 120 26.54 14.67 -13.59
CA VAL A 120 25.82 13.41 -13.40
C VAL A 120 26.58 12.52 -12.42
N LYS A 121 27.89 12.41 -12.58
CA LYS A 121 28.76 11.64 -11.67
C LYS A 121 28.64 12.14 -10.23
N GLN A 122 28.77 13.45 -10.01
CA GLN A 122 28.64 14.04 -8.67
C GLN A 122 27.28 13.76 -8.04
N ILE A 123 26.19 13.93 -8.82
CA ILE A 123 24.84 13.67 -8.34
C ILE A 123 24.67 12.20 -7.95
N ILE A 124 25.12 11.27 -8.79
CA ILE A 124 25.00 9.83 -8.55
C ILE A 124 25.84 9.41 -7.34
N ASP A 125 27.07 9.87 -7.22
CA ASP A 125 27.94 9.52 -6.11
C ASP A 125 27.33 9.98 -4.78
N LEU A 126 26.84 11.21 -4.66
CA LEU A 126 26.17 11.70 -3.46
C LEU A 126 24.81 11.02 -3.22
N ALA A 127 24.07 10.72 -4.28
CA ALA A 127 22.78 10.01 -4.14
C ALA A 127 22.97 8.59 -3.58
N ARG A 128 24.08 7.91 -3.86
CA ARG A 128 24.41 6.61 -3.28
C ARG A 128 24.63 6.67 -1.78
N GLU A 129 25.18 7.77 -1.26
CA GLU A 129 25.42 7.97 0.17
C GLU A 129 24.11 8.15 0.97
N ILE A 130 23.08 8.72 0.33
CA ILE A 130 21.80 8.97 1.00
C ILE A 130 20.72 7.96 0.65
N GLU A 131 20.94 7.10 -0.34
CA GLU A 131 20.01 6.04 -0.72
C GLU A 131 19.72 5.10 0.44
N GLY A 132 18.45 4.73 0.62
CA GLY A 132 18.01 3.84 1.68
C GLY A 132 17.76 4.52 3.03
N ASN A 133 18.23 5.75 3.26
CA ASN A 133 17.95 6.48 4.49
C ASN A 133 16.46 6.79 4.63
N ALA A 134 15.97 6.80 5.89
CA ALA A 134 14.61 7.23 6.18
C ALA A 134 14.42 8.71 5.82
N ARG A 135 13.34 9.01 5.13
CA ARG A 135 12.99 10.36 4.67
C ARG A 135 11.87 10.98 5.48
N HIS A 136 10.84 10.21 5.73
CA HIS A 136 9.66 10.65 6.50
C HIS A 136 9.01 9.46 7.18
N ALA A 137 8.31 9.74 8.28
CA ALA A 137 7.41 8.80 8.92
C ALA A 137 6.02 8.92 8.29
N SER A 138 5.35 7.79 8.15
CA SER A 138 3.96 7.69 7.68
C SER A 138 3.24 6.59 8.45
N VAL A 139 1.94 6.45 8.21
CA VAL A 139 1.13 5.38 8.81
C VAL A 139 1.24 4.13 7.96
N HIS A 140 1.41 2.96 8.58
CA HIS A 140 1.29 1.68 7.91
C HIS A 140 -0.15 1.49 7.41
N ALA A 141 -0.30 1.03 6.17
CA ALA A 141 -1.61 0.98 5.52
C ALA A 141 -2.61 0.06 6.22
N ALA A 142 -2.15 -1.02 6.85
CA ALA A 142 -2.99 -2.05 7.47
C ALA A 142 -2.74 -2.23 8.96
N GLY A 143 -1.48 -2.09 9.40
CA GLY A 143 -1.02 -2.54 10.71
C GLY A 143 -1.49 -1.67 11.88
N ILE A 144 -2.09 -2.32 12.86
CA ILE A 144 -2.31 -1.77 14.20
C ILE A 144 -1.62 -2.67 15.22
N VAL A 145 -1.24 -2.10 16.35
CA VAL A 145 -0.71 -2.85 17.50
C VAL A 145 -1.62 -2.68 18.70
N VAL A 146 -1.76 -3.78 19.45
CA VAL A 146 -2.48 -3.82 20.71
C VAL A 146 -1.52 -4.24 21.82
N SER A 147 -1.53 -3.48 22.91
CA SER A 147 -0.68 -3.69 24.07
C SER A 147 -1.46 -4.25 25.25
N PRO A 148 -0.88 -5.16 26.04
CA PRO A 148 -1.49 -5.63 27.29
C PRO A 148 -1.49 -4.55 28.40
N ARG A 149 -0.62 -3.54 28.28
CA ARG A 149 -0.46 -2.41 29.22
C ARG A 149 -0.43 -1.09 28.45
N ILE A 150 -0.21 0.02 29.13
CA ILE A 150 -0.11 1.33 28.47
C ILE A 150 0.95 1.28 27.38
N MET A 151 0.62 1.74 26.18
CA MET A 151 1.47 1.63 24.98
C MET A 151 2.80 2.36 25.17
N THR A 152 2.81 3.51 25.86
CA THR A 152 4.02 4.29 26.11
C THR A 152 5.05 3.62 27.01
N ASP A 153 4.67 2.54 27.70
CA ASP A 153 5.64 1.71 28.43
C ASP A 153 6.51 0.82 27.52
N LEU A 154 6.06 0.63 26.27
CA LEU A 154 6.71 -0.28 25.30
C LEU A 154 7.28 0.47 24.11
N THR A 155 6.60 1.50 23.62
CA THR A 155 7.03 2.28 22.46
C THR A 155 6.67 3.74 22.59
N PRO A 156 7.54 4.67 22.18
CA PRO A 156 7.16 6.07 22.08
C PRO A 156 6.09 6.24 21.00
N LEU A 157 5.20 7.21 21.24
CA LEU A 157 4.08 7.52 20.33
C LEU A 157 4.27 8.92 19.73
N GLN A 158 3.67 9.12 18.57
CA GLN A 158 3.56 10.44 17.93
C GLN A 158 2.25 10.57 17.18
N LEU A 159 1.89 11.79 16.82
CA LEU A 159 0.84 12.00 15.83
C LEU A 159 1.38 11.74 14.43
N GLU A 160 0.54 11.21 13.57
CA GLU A 160 0.87 11.12 12.14
C GLU A 160 1.07 12.54 11.55
N PRO A 161 1.74 12.70 10.39
CA PRO A 161 1.96 14.01 9.80
C PRO A 161 0.69 14.81 9.48
N SER A 162 -0.45 14.15 9.23
CA SER A 162 -1.77 14.79 9.08
C SER A 162 -2.41 15.19 10.41
N GLY A 163 -1.93 14.68 11.53
CA GLY A 163 -2.29 15.10 12.88
C GLY A 163 -3.47 14.38 13.54
N ASP A 164 -4.14 13.47 12.84
CA ASP A 164 -5.39 12.88 13.33
C ASP A 164 -5.24 11.55 14.06
N LYS A 165 -4.15 10.82 13.81
CA LYS A 165 -3.96 9.46 14.33
C LYS A 165 -2.71 9.34 15.19
N ILE A 166 -2.80 8.53 16.23
CA ILE A 166 -1.65 8.16 17.05
C ILE A 166 -0.95 6.97 16.40
N ILE A 167 0.35 7.12 16.14
CA ILE A 167 1.20 6.08 15.59
C ILE A 167 2.38 5.79 16.52
N THR A 168 2.90 4.57 16.45
CA THR A 168 4.15 4.21 17.12
C THR A 168 5.32 4.96 16.47
N GLN A 169 6.40 5.19 17.21
CA GLN A 169 7.66 5.65 16.62
C GLN A 169 8.55 4.46 16.20
N TYR A 170 8.17 3.25 16.58
CA TYR A 170 8.80 2.02 16.11
C TYR A 170 8.09 1.50 14.87
N GLU A 171 8.87 1.01 13.92
CA GLU A 171 8.35 0.29 12.77
C GLU A 171 7.92 -1.14 13.15
N MET A 172 7.35 -1.87 12.20
CA MET A 172 6.71 -3.15 12.41
C MET A 172 7.55 -4.16 13.21
N HIS A 173 8.81 -4.39 12.81
CA HIS A 173 9.67 -5.38 13.46
C HIS A 173 10.07 -4.96 14.88
N ALA A 174 10.40 -3.68 15.06
CA ALA A 174 10.71 -3.16 16.39
C ALA A 174 9.50 -3.20 17.33
N CYS A 175 8.28 -3.05 16.82
CA CYS A 175 7.05 -3.25 17.61
C CYS A 175 6.90 -4.72 18.05
N GLU A 176 7.19 -5.67 17.17
CA GLU A 176 7.17 -7.11 17.49
C GLU A 176 8.26 -7.47 18.50
N ASP A 177 9.47 -6.94 18.37
CA ASP A 177 10.61 -7.18 19.25
C ASP A 177 10.33 -6.72 20.69
N VAL A 178 9.57 -5.66 20.90
CA VAL A 178 9.16 -5.21 22.25
C VAL A 178 7.91 -5.92 22.78
N GLY A 179 7.41 -6.92 22.05
CA GLY A 179 6.32 -7.81 22.47
C GLY A 179 4.91 -7.28 22.18
N LEU A 180 4.75 -6.33 21.26
CA LEU A 180 3.44 -5.89 20.79
C LEU A 180 2.85 -6.90 19.81
N VAL A 181 1.55 -7.13 19.89
CA VAL A 181 0.82 -7.97 18.93
C VAL A 181 0.31 -7.13 17.78
N LYS A 182 0.75 -7.48 16.58
CA LYS A 182 0.33 -6.83 15.33
C LYS A 182 -0.94 -7.48 14.79
N PHE A 183 -1.84 -6.64 14.28
CA PHE A 183 -3.01 -7.02 13.51
C PHE A 183 -2.98 -6.25 12.19
N ASP A 184 -2.99 -6.94 11.07
CA ASP A 184 -3.12 -6.32 9.77
C ASP A 184 -4.60 -6.25 9.37
N ILE A 185 -5.18 -5.05 9.49
CA ILE A 185 -6.56 -4.79 9.09
C ILE A 185 -6.54 -4.27 7.66
N LEU A 186 -6.75 -5.17 6.72
CA LEU A 186 -6.72 -4.89 5.29
C LEU A 186 -8.10 -4.45 4.80
N GLY A 187 -8.19 -3.21 4.32
CA GLY A 187 -9.38 -2.71 3.63
C GLY A 187 -9.43 -3.25 2.20
N ILE A 188 -10.33 -4.17 1.93
CA ILE A 188 -10.47 -4.85 0.63
C ILE A 188 -11.68 -4.30 -0.11
N ARG A 189 -11.43 -3.55 -1.21
CA ARG A 189 -12.48 -2.95 -2.03
C ARG A 189 -13.44 -3.99 -2.65
N ASN A 190 -12.91 -5.16 -3.01
CA ASN A 190 -13.75 -6.23 -3.56
C ASN A 190 -14.80 -6.71 -2.56
N LEU A 191 -14.52 -6.65 -1.25
CA LEU A 191 -15.50 -6.99 -0.23
C LEU A 191 -16.63 -5.95 -0.14
N SER A 192 -16.34 -4.66 -0.27
CA SER A 192 -17.37 -3.60 -0.34
C SER A 192 -18.24 -3.76 -1.58
N ILE A 193 -17.63 -4.05 -2.75
CA ILE A 193 -18.35 -4.31 -4.00
C ILE A 193 -19.25 -5.53 -3.85
N LEU A 194 -18.74 -6.63 -3.29
CA LEU A 194 -19.51 -7.86 -3.07
C LEU A 194 -20.66 -7.63 -2.09
N GLY A 195 -20.42 -6.88 -1.01
CA GLY A 195 -21.46 -6.47 -0.07
C GLY A 195 -22.55 -5.66 -0.73
N ALA A 196 -22.19 -4.63 -1.49
CA ALA A 196 -23.14 -3.80 -2.22
C ALA A 196 -23.95 -4.60 -3.27
N ALA A 197 -23.29 -5.52 -4.00
CA ALA A 197 -23.97 -6.40 -4.95
C ALA A 197 -25.01 -7.31 -4.27
N ARG A 198 -24.65 -7.90 -3.12
CA ARG A 198 -25.57 -8.69 -2.31
C ARG A 198 -26.79 -7.86 -1.89
N ASP A 199 -26.58 -6.65 -1.40
CA ASP A 199 -27.64 -5.79 -0.87
C ASP A 199 -28.58 -5.32 -2.03
N ILE A 200 -28.03 -5.08 -3.22
CA ILE A 200 -28.82 -4.78 -4.43
C ILE A 200 -29.71 -5.97 -4.80
N VAL A 201 -29.13 -7.19 -4.85
CA VAL A 201 -29.89 -8.41 -5.18
C VAL A 201 -31.00 -8.66 -4.13
N GLU A 202 -30.71 -8.48 -2.87
CA GLU A 202 -31.71 -8.63 -1.81
C GLU A 202 -32.85 -7.62 -1.97
N LYS A 203 -32.51 -6.36 -2.25
CA LYS A 203 -33.51 -5.31 -2.44
C LYS A 203 -34.35 -5.50 -3.69
N GLU A 204 -33.72 -5.77 -4.84
CA GLU A 204 -34.41 -5.83 -6.14
C GLU A 204 -35.10 -7.16 -6.42
N ARG A 205 -34.54 -8.26 -5.90
CA ARG A 205 -35.02 -9.62 -6.16
C ARG A 205 -35.66 -10.30 -4.95
N GLN A 206 -35.60 -9.69 -3.75
CA GLN A 206 -36.06 -10.27 -2.48
C GLN A 206 -35.38 -11.62 -2.18
N ILE A 207 -34.15 -11.84 -2.70
CA ILE A 207 -33.37 -13.06 -2.51
C ILE A 207 -32.25 -12.76 -1.50
N LYS A 208 -32.29 -13.45 -0.35
CA LYS A 208 -31.19 -13.37 0.62
C LYS A 208 -30.03 -14.26 0.20
N ILE A 209 -28.86 -13.65 -0.03
CA ILE A 209 -27.62 -14.37 -0.34
C ILE A 209 -26.76 -14.46 0.91
N ASN A 210 -26.49 -15.69 1.34
CA ASN A 210 -25.52 -15.95 2.39
C ASN A 210 -24.20 -16.39 1.78
N LEU A 211 -23.20 -15.50 1.79
CA LEU A 211 -21.88 -15.74 1.20
C LEU A 211 -21.15 -16.94 1.83
N ALA A 212 -21.44 -17.27 3.10
CA ALA A 212 -20.82 -18.42 3.77
C ALA A 212 -21.35 -19.78 3.26
N THR A 213 -22.48 -19.80 2.55
CA THR A 213 -23.11 -21.01 2.05
C THR A 213 -23.13 -21.12 0.53
N VAL A 214 -22.36 -20.27 -0.16
CA VAL A 214 -22.21 -20.35 -1.62
C VAL A 214 -21.60 -21.71 -2.00
N PRO A 215 -22.19 -22.46 -2.96
CA PRO A 215 -21.63 -23.72 -3.42
C PRO A 215 -20.23 -23.55 -4.01
N LEU A 216 -19.28 -24.37 -3.55
CA LEU A 216 -17.90 -24.33 -4.02
C LEU A 216 -17.60 -25.36 -5.13
N ASP A 217 -18.64 -26.00 -5.66
CA ASP A 217 -18.56 -27.08 -6.66
C ASP A 217 -19.36 -26.80 -7.95
N ASP A 218 -19.74 -25.52 -8.18
CA ASP A 218 -20.47 -25.14 -9.40
C ASP A 218 -19.59 -25.26 -10.65
N LYS A 219 -19.88 -26.30 -11.44
CA LYS A 219 -19.14 -26.62 -12.69
C LYS A 219 -19.20 -25.49 -13.73
N LYS A 220 -20.27 -24.70 -13.77
CA LYS A 220 -20.39 -23.59 -14.72
C LYS A 220 -19.43 -22.46 -14.37
N THR A 221 -19.33 -22.13 -13.09
CA THR A 221 -18.38 -21.13 -12.57
C THR A 221 -16.94 -21.58 -12.84
N TYR A 222 -16.60 -22.83 -12.56
CA TYR A 222 -15.26 -23.34 -12.83
C TYR A 222 -14.93 -23.38 -14.34
N ALA A 223 -15.90 -23.71 -15.19
CA ALA A 223 -15.71 -23.68 -16.63
C ALA A 223 -15.46 -22.23 -17.15
N MET A 224 -16.15 -21.25 -16.58
CA MET A 224 -15.91 -19.81 -16.87
C MET A 224 -14.52 -19.39 -16.42
N LEU A 225 -14.12 -19.71 -15.19
CA LEU A 225 -12.78 -19.41 -14.65
C LEU A 225 -11.68 -20.05 -15.49
N ALA A 226 -11.86 -21.31 -15.92
CA ALA A 226 -10.90 -22.02 -16.77
C ALA A 226 -10.70 -21.36 -18.15
N ARG A 227 -11.70 -20.65 -18.66
CA ARG A 227 -11.60 -19.86 -19.90
C ARG A 227 -11.02 -18.45 -19.69
N GLY A 228 -10.76 -18.05 -18.44
CA GLY A 228 -10.30 -16.69 -18.14
C GLY A 228 -11.37 -15.59 -18.36
N GLU A 229 -12.64 -15.96 -18.44
CA GLU A 229 -13.76 -15.03 -18.66
C GLU A 229 -14.19 -14.37 -17.34
N THR A 230 -13.25 -13.70 -16.66
CA THR A 230 -13.50 -12.99 -15.41
C THR A 230 -13.45 -11.48 -15.65
N ALA A 231 -14.28 -10.73 -14.93
CA ALA A 231 -14.36 -9.27 -15.09
C ALA A 231 -13.02 -8.57 -14.84
N ASP A 232 -12.20 -9.09 -13.95
CA ASP A 232 -10.90 -8.53 -13.61
C ASP A 232 -9.83 -8.77 -14.70
N GLN A 233 -10.06 -9.72 -15.62
CA GLN A 233 -9.14 -10.06 -16.70
C GLN A 233 -9.58 -9.53 -18.06
N GLN A 234 -10.83 -9.06 -18.19
CA GLN A 234 -11.24 -8.39 -19.42
C GLN A 234 -10.63 -6.98 -19.39
N PRO A 235 -9.82 -6.60 -20.39
CA PRO A 235 -9.54 -5.18 -20.60
C PRO A 235 -10.90 -4.50 -20.69
N ALA A 236 -11.05 -3.38 -19.97
CA ALA A 236 -12.28 -2.58 -20.07
C ALA A 236 -12.65 -2.50 -21.54
N PRO A 237 -13.90 -2.84 -21.95
CA PRO A 237 -14.28 -2.78 -23.34
C PRO A 237 -13.85 -1.41 -23.82
N THR A 238 -12.97 -1.36 -24.80
CA THR A 238 -12.63 -0.13 -25.48
C THR A 238 -13.98 0.40 -25.94
N ALA A 239 -14.47 1.43 -25.25
CA ALA A 239 -15.69 2.08 -25.66
C ALA A 239 -15.51 2.32 -27.15
N PRO A 240 -16.47 1.90 -28.01
CA PRO A 240 -16.36 2.21 -29.42
C PRO A 240 -16.14 3.71 -29.45
N GLU A 241 -15.16 4.13 -30.24
CA GLU A 241 -14.77 5.52 -30.46
C GLU A 241 -15.97 6.29 -31.06
N GLN A 242 -17.06 6.34 -30.30
CA GLN A 242 -18.23 7.12 -30.59
C GLN A 242 -18.05 8.44 -29.86
N GLN A 243 -17.41 9.38 -30.61
CA GLN A 243 -17.72 10.82 -30.57
C GLN A 243 -18.21 11.32 -29.19
N MET A 244 -17.29 11.42 -28.21
CA MET A 244 -17.51 12.37 -27.13
C MET A 244 -17.61 13.76 -27.75
N PRO A 245 -18.72 14.51 -27.53
CA PRO A 245 -18.80 15.86 -28.00
C PRO A 245 -17.59 16.64 -27.50
N GLN A 246 -16.92 17.33 -28.42
CA GLN A 246 -15.71 18.13 -28.12
C GLN A 246 -15.88 19.16 -27.00
N GLN A 247 -17.11 19.36 -26.53
CA GLN A 247 -17.45 20.23 -25.41
C GLN A 247 -17.10 19.67 -24.02
N CYS A 248 -17.06 18.35 -23.82
CA CYS A 248 -16.68 17.77 -22.53
C CYS A 248 -15.16 17.87 -22.26
N VAL A 249 -14.35 17.72 -23.29
CA VAL A 249 -12.86 17.80 -23.16
C VAL A 249 -12.40 19.23 -22.82
N LYS A 250 -13.18 20.26 -23.22
CA LYS A 250 -12.87 21.65 -22.88
C LYS A 250 -13.24 22.03 -21.44
N ARG A 251 -14.16 21.31 -20.80
CA ARG A 251 -14.57 21.57 -19.42
C ARG A 251 -13.55 21.02 -18.40
N GLU A 252 -13.05 19.81 -18.60
CA GLU A 252 -12.00 19.23 -17.73
C GLU A 252 -10.66 19.98 -17.80
N ARG A 253 -10.31 20.56 -18.96
CA ARG A 253 -9.11 21.41 -19.06
C ARG A 253 -9.28 22.77 -18.36
N ARG A 254 -10.49 23.35 -18.34
CA ARG A 254 -10.75 24.62 -17.65
C ARG A 254 -10.78 24.48 -16.14
N GLU A 255 -11.24 23.35 -15.60
CA GLU A 255 -11.22 23.11 -14.14
C GLU A 255 -9.80 22.82 -13.61
N LYS A 256 -8.90 22.25 -14.40
CA LYS A 256 -7.49 22.07 -14.02
C LYS A 256 -6.66 23.36 -14.08
N ASP A 257 -7.03 24.32 -14.93
CA ASP A 257 -6.32 25.60 -15.04
C ASP A 257 -6.81 26.69 -14.05
N GLN A 258 -7.93 26.49 -13.36
CA GLN A 258 -8.45 27.45 -12.36
C GLN A 258 -8.17 27.06 -10.90
N GLY A 259 -7.50 25.96 -10.64
CA GLY A 259 -7.11 25.49 -9.31
C GLY A 259 -5.77 25.99 -8.78
N GLY A 260 -5.26 27.10 -9.31
CA GLY A 260 -4.07 27.78 -8.78
C GLY A 260 -4.39 28.53 -7.49
N ILE A 261 -4.04 27.97 -6.35
CA ILE A 261 -4.12 28.64 -5.04
C ILE A 261 -3.02 29.71 -5.02
N ASP A 262 -3.42 30.97 -4.92
CA ASP A 262 -2.52 32.12 -4.74
C ASP A 262 -1.92 32.08 -3.33
N LEU A 263 -0.65 31.67 -3.22
CA LEU A 263 0.15 31.60 -1.99
C LEU A 263 0.68 32.97 -1.51
N ARG A 264 0.08 34.09 -1.89
CA ARG A 264 0.51 35.43 -1.47
C ARG A 264 -0.36 36.07 -0.37
N ALA A 265 -1.29 35.31 0.23
CA ALA A 265 -2.17 35.81 1.29
C ALA A 265 -2.12 34.93 2.54
N LEU A 266 -0.91 34.62 3.02
CA LEU A 266 -0.65 34.20 4.40
C LEU A 266 0.67 34.80 4.87
#